data_16e3b0b680e17149f93eda18e59782d7
#
_entry.id   16e3b0b680e17149f93eda18e59782d7
#
_cell.length_a   1.000
_cell.length_b   1.000
_cell.length_c   1.000
_cell.angle_alpha   90.00
_cell.angle_beta   90.00
_cell.angle_gamma   90.00
#
_symmetry.space_group_name_H-M   'P 1'
#
loop_
_entity.id
_entity.type
_entity.pdbx_description
1 polymer ?
#
loop_
_entity_poly.entity_id
_entity_poly.type
_entity_poly.pdbx_seq_one_letter_code
_entity_poly.pdbx_strand_id
1 'polypeptide(L)'
;MTVIECVRNWLKQYPALKGRLDVDFLDERVDTYSIDTIPCEEIIKRYRDGSTVKQFQFAVSSRRYYEQNIKQNVSNLAFFEGLTNWVEEKAQARELPQMDKNRTANKIIVTSTAYPFTVSEDGKARYQLQMRLEYFTKRSV
;
A
#
# COMPACT_ATOMS: atom_id res chain seq x y z
N MET A 1 -13.36 11.75 -4.49
CA MET A 1 -12.75 10.56 -3.88
C MET A 1 -11.31 10.89 -3.48
N THR A 2 -10.92 10.53 -2.27
CA THR A 2 -9.54 10.77 -1.81
C THR A 2 -8.55 9.82 -2.47
N VAL A 3 -7.27 10.18 -2.49
CA VAL A 3 -6.23 9.30 -3.04
C VAL A 3 -6.21 7.97 -2.29
N ILE A 4 -6.33 8.01 -0.96
CA ILE A 4 -6.31 6.78 -0.17
C ILE A 4 -7.51 5.88 -0.45
N GLU A 5 -8.68 6.43 -0.76
CA GLU A 5 -9.84 5.63 -1.19
C GLU A 5 -9.56 4.91 -2.51
N CYS A 6 -8.91 5.59 -3.45
CA CYS A 6 -8.52 4.99 -4.74
C CYS A 6 -7.57 3.82 -4.53
N VAL A 7 -6.55 4.00 -3.69
CA VAL A 7 -5.57 2.95 -3.36
C VAL A 7 -6.25 1.79 -2.63
N ARG A 8 -7.11 2.10 -1.66
CA ARG A 8 -7.82 1.09 -0.88
C ARG A 8 -8.70 0.22 -1.78
N ASN A 9 -9.47 0.83 -2.67
CA ASN A 9 -10.32 0.10 -3.60
C ASN A 9 -9.52 -0.80 -4.52
N TRP A 10 -8.36 -0.34 -4.96
CA TRP A 10 -7.46 -1.12 -5.80
C TRP A 10 -6.86 -2.31 -5.06
N LEU A 11 -6.35 -2.09 -3.83
CA LEU A 11 -5.74 -3.14 -3.02
C LEU A 11 -6.73 -4.24 -2.62
N LYS A 12 -8.00 -3.90 -2.46
CA LYS A 12 -9.04 -4.89 -2.15
C LYS A 12 -9.21 -5.95 -3.23
N GLN A 13 -8.67 -5.72 -4.41
CA GLN A 13 -8.70 -6.71 -5.49
C GLN A 13 -7.68 -7.83 -5.31
N TYR A 14 -6.72 -7.66 -4.39
CA TYR A 14 -5.74 -8.70 -4.09
C TYR A 14 -6.44 -9.87 -3.37
N PRO A 15 -6.47 -11.09 -3.97
CA PRO A 15 -7.28 -12.19 -3.43
C PRO A 15 -6.90 -12.65 -2.02
N ALA A 16 -5.62 -12.54 -1.66
CA ALA A 16 -5.16 -12.97 -0.34
C ALA A 16 -5.45 -11.95 0.78
N LEU A 17 -5.85 -10.72 0.40
CA LEU A 17 -6.24 -9.69 1.37
C LEU A 17 -7.71 -9.89 1.68
N LYS A 18 -7.99 -10.73 2.66
CA LYS A 18 -9.35 -11.05 3.10
C LYS A 18 -9.70 -10.25 4.34
N GLY A 19 -10.94 -9.79 4.41
CA GLY A 19 -11.43 -9.05 5.55
C GLY A 19 -11.30 -7.54 5.41
N ARG A 20 -11.29 -6.86 6.54
CA ARG A 20 -11.33 -5.40 6.58
C ARG A 20 -9.93 -4.79 6.34
N LEU A 21 -9.88 -3.82 5.47
CA LEU A 21 -8.69 -3.01 5.23
C LEU A 21 -8.94 -1.62 5.83
N ASP A 22 -8.31 -1.35 6.97
CA ASP A 22 -8.45 -0.09 7.68
C ASP A 22 -7.49 0.98 7.14
N VAL A 23 -7.69 2.21 7.59
CA VAL A 23 -6.86 3.36 7.20
C VAL A 23 -6.27 3.98 8.45
N ASP A 24 -4.94 4.08 8.49
CA ASP A 24 -4.18 4.66 9.60
C ASP A 24 -4.54 4.06 10.97
N PHE A 25 -4.99 2.82 10.97
CA PHE A 25 -5.36 2.07 12.17
C PHE A 25 -5.15 0.59 11.92
N LEU A 26 -4.36 -0.06 12.74
CA LEU A 26 -4.18 -1.52 12.69
C LEU A 26 -4.76 -2.14 13.96
N ASP A 27 -5.77 -3.00 13.77
CA ASP A 27 -6.42 -3.73 14.85
C ASP A 27 -5.41 -4.62 15.60
N GLU A 28 -5.65 -4.86 16.88
CA GLU A 28 -4.80 -5.72 17.71
C GLU A 28 -4.90 -7.21 17.34
N ARG A 29 -5.96 -7.61 16.64
CA ARG A 29 -6.14 -8.99 16.20
C ARG A 29 -5.21 -9.33 15.06
N VAL A 30 -4.81 -10.61 14.99
CA VAL A 30 -3.97 -11.10 13.89
C VAL A 30 -4.79 -11.18 12.58
N ASP A 31 -4.07 -11.21 11.46
CA ASP A 31 -4.65 -11.25 10.10
C ASP A 31 -5.58 -10.07 9.82
N THR A 32 -5.24 -8.93 10.38
CA THR A 32 -5.86 -7.64 10.11
C THR A 32 -4.94 -6.80 9.23
N TYR A 33 -5.51 -5.83 8.51
CA TYR A 33 -4.79 -5.08 7.49
C TYR A 33 -5.08 -3.59 7.62
N SER A 34 -4.08 -2.78 7.29
CA SER A 34 -4.22 -1.33 7.28
C SER A 34 -3.38 -0.72 6.16
N ILE A 35 -3.88 0.39 5.60
CA ILE A 35 -3.06 1.28 4.77
C ILE A 35 -2.66 2.44 5.66
N ASP A 36 -1.35 2.62 5.86
CA ASP A 36 -0.83 3.69 6.69
C ASP A 36 -0.20 4.75 5.81
N THR A 37 -0.59 6.01 6.03
CA THR A 37 -0.01 7.13 5.28
C THR A 37 1.42 7.39 5.73
N ILE A 38 2.29 7.71 4.77
CA ILE A 38 3.68 8.06 5.03
C ILE A 38 3.88 9.50 4.57
N PRO A 39 4.36 10.39 5.43
CA PRO A 39 4.62 11.76 5.03
C PRO A 39 5.65 11.82 3.89
N CYS A 40 5.37 12.64 2.90
CA CYS A 40 6.27 12.84 1.78
C CYS A 40 6.00 14.19 1.13
N GLU A 41 6.92 14.61 0.28
CA GLU A 41 6.72 15.78 -0.55
C GLU A 41 5.70 15.43 -1.64
N GLU A 42 4.53 16.08 -1.61
CA GLU A 42 3.40 15.70 -2.46
C GLU A 42 3.66 15.95 -3.94
N ILE A 43 4.21 17.11 -4.30
CA ILE A 43 4.37 17.50 -5.70
C ILE A 43 5.78 17.17 -6.19
N ILE A 44 5.87 16.31 -7.21
CA ILE A 44 7.14 15.93 -7.82
C ILE A 44 7.48 16.87 -8.97
N LYS A 45 6.49 17.26 -9.75
CA LYS A 45 6.71 18.06 -10.96
C LYS A 45 5.53 18.98 -11.20
N ARG A 46 5.85 20.21 -11.66
CA ARG A 46 4.85 21.20 -12.07
C ARG A 46 5.00 21.50 -13.55
N TYR A 47 3.89 21.62 -14.24
CA TYR A 47 3.84 22.03 -15.64
C TYR A 47 3.39 23.49 -15.74
N ARG A 48 3.67 24.11 -16.87
CA ARG A 48 3.33 25.53 -17.11
C ARG A 48 1.82 25.80 -17.07
N ASP A 49 1.01 24.84 -17.48
CA ASP A 49 -0.45 24.99 -17.47
C ASP A 49 -1.06 24.83 -16.07
N GLY A 50 -0.23 24.59 -15.05
CA GLY A 50 -0.68 24.36 -13.67
C GLY A 50 -0.94 22.91 -13.31
N SER A 51 -0.83 22.00 -14.27
CA SER A 51 -0.92 20.57 -14.00
C SER A 51 0.30 20.10 -13.20
N THR A 52 0.15 19.03 -12.44
CA THR A 52 1.21 18.51 -11.57
C THR A 52 1.30 16.99 -11.65
N VAL A 53 2.49 16.48 -11.37
CA VAL A 53 2.68 15.08 -11.00
C VAL A 53 2.88 15.04 -9.49
N LYS A 54 2.07 14.25 -8.82
CA LYS A 54 2.09 14.10 -7.36
C LYS A 54 2.43 12.68 -6.97
N GLN A 55 2.84 12.49 -5.74
CA GLN A 55 3.07 11.17 -5.18
C GLN A 55 2.29 11.00 -3.88
N PHE A 56 1.92 9.77 -3.61
CA PHE A 56 1.33 9.35 -2.36
C PHE A 56 2.10 8.15 -1.86
N GLN A 57 2.77 8.30 -0.71
CA GLN A 57 3.52 7.21 -0.09
C GLN A 57 2.68 6.60 1.02
N PHE A 58 2.69 5.28 1.08
CA PHE A 58 1.91 4.54 2.05
C PHE A 58 2.56 3.20 2.34
N ALA A 59 2.12 2.59 3.44
CA ALA A 59 2.52 1.23 3.78
C ALA A 59 1.27 0.36 3.89
N VAL A 60 1.37 -0.87 3.44
CA VAL A 60 0.38 -1.90 3.75
C VAL A 60 0.90 -2.65 4.96
N SER A 61 0.14 -2.61 6.04
CA SER A 61 0.51 -3.23 7.31
C SER A 61 -0.42 -4.40 7.62
N SER A 62 0.11 -5.41 8.28
CA SER A 62 -0.67 -6.54 8.75
C SER A 62 -0.13 -7.01 10.09
N ARG A 63 -1.03 -7.36 10.99
CA ARG A 63 -0.67 -7.94 12.27
C ARG A 63 -0.71 -9.46 12.13
N ARG A 64 0.40 -10.10 12.48
CA ARG A 64 0.59 -11.54 12.33
C ARG A 64 1.15 -12.13 13.62
N TYR A 65 0.92 -13.43 13.83
CA TYR A 65 1.64 -14.14 14.86
C TYR A 65 3.12 -14.16 14.52
N TYR A 66 3.94 -13.90 15.53
CA TYR A 66 5.39 -13.92 15.41
C TYR A 66 5.94 -14.88 16.46
N GLU A 67 6.60 -15.94 16.01
CA GLU A 67 7.14 -16.97 16.87
C GLU A 67 8.56 -17.30 16.45
N GLN A 68 9.28 -18.05 17.28
CA GLN A 68 10.56 -18.63 16.88
C GLN A 68 10.39 -19.75 15.86
N ASN A 69 9.16 -20.07 15.49
CA ASN A 69 8.83 -21.07 14.50
C ASN A 69 9.09 -20.52 13.10
N ILE A 70 10.05 -21.13 12.41
CA ILE A 70 10.43 -20.73 11.04
C ILE A 70 9.22 -20.76 10.10
N LYS A 71 8.38 -21.77 10.22
CA LYS A 71 7.23 -21.98 9.35
C LYS A 71 6.22 -20.82 9.40
N GLN A 72 5.93 -20.33 10.62
CA GLN A 72 5.02 -19.19 10.80
C GLN A 72 5.61 -17.91 10.21
N ASN A 73 6.87 -17.64 10.45
CA ASN A 73 7.54 -16.43 9.96
C ASN A 73 7.69 -16.45 8.44
N VAL A 74 7.97 -17.61 7.85
CA VAL A 74 7.99 -17.77 6.39
C VAL A 74 6.61 -17.50 5.80
N SER A 75 5.54 -18.00 6.42
CA SER A 75 4.17 -17.75 6.00
C SER A 75 3.81 -16.26 6.04
N ASN A 76 4.28 -15.55 7.08
CA ASN A 76 4.05 -14.11 7.20
C ASN A 76 4.68 -13.35 6.03
N LEU A 77 5.91 -13.68 5.68
CA LEU A 77 6.60 -13.04 4.57
C LEU A 77 6.01 -13.45 3.22
N ALA A 78 5.49 -14.67 3.10
CA ALA A 78 4.89 -15.15 1.86
C ALA A 78 3.68 -14.31 1.44
N PHE A 79 2.87 -13.83 2.39
CA PHE A 79 1.76 -12.93 2.09
C PHE A 79 2.25 -11.66 1.39
N PHE A 80 3.31 -11.06 1.91
CA PHE A 80 3.86 -9.81 1.37
C PHE A 80 4.62 -10.02 0.07
N GLU A 81 5.30 -11.15 -0.09
CA GLU A 81 5.93 -11.50 -1.36
C GLU A 81 4.87 -11.66 -2.46
N GLY A 82 3.77 -12.32 -2.15
CA GLY A 82 2.63 -12.44 -3.04
C GLY A 82 2.02 -11.09 -3.39
N LEU A 83 1.88 -10.20 -2.41
CA LEU A 83 1.38 -8.84 -2.63
C LEU A 83 2.33 -8.04 -3.54
N THR A 84 3.63 -8.13 -3.31
CA THR A 84 4.63 -7.48 -4.16
C THR A 84 4.52 -7.96 -5.60
N ASN A 85 4.43 -9.26 -5.82
CA ASN A 85 4.28 -9.84 -7.15
C ASN A 85 2.99 -9.39 -7.82
N TRP A 86 1.89 -9.36 -7.07
CA TRP A 86 0.60 -8.90 -7.58
C TRP A 86 0.65 -7.43 -8.01
N VAL A 87 1.27 -6.57 -7.20
CA VAL A 87 1.44 -5.15 -7.53
C VAL A 87 2.26 -4.99 -8.81
N GLU A 88 3.37 -5.73 -8.93
CA GLU A 88 4.23 -5.66 -10.11
C GLU A 88 3.50 -6.13 -11.37
N GLU A 89 2.72 -7.20 -11.30
CA GLU A 89 1.92 -7.69 -12.41
C GLU A 89 0.87 -6.68 -12.85
N LYS A 90 0.16 -6.08 -11.89
CA LYS A 90 -0.83 -5.04 -12.17
C LYS A 90 -0.18 -3.81 -12.81
N ALA A 91 0.97 -3.39 -12.30
CA ALA A 91 1.69 -2.25 -12.85
C ALA A 91 2.14 -2.50 -14.29
N GLN A 92 2.65 -3.69 -14.59
CA GLN A 92 3.06 -4.07 -15.94
C GLN A 92 1.87 -4.12 -16.90
N ALA A 93 0.73 -4.61 -16.44
CA ALA A 93 -0.49 -4.67 -17.24
C ALA A 93 -1.20 -3.31 -17.34
N ARG A 94 -0.68 -2.26 -16.69
CA ARG A 94 -1.29 -0.94 -16.61
C ARG A 94 -2.67 -0.94 -15.96
N GLU A 95 -2.91 -1.88 -15.08
CA GLU A 95 -4.13 -1.98 -14.27
C GLU A 95 -3.91 -1.24 -12.94
N LEU A 96 -3.82 0.07 -13.02
CA LEU A 96 -3.48 0.95 -11.92
C LEU A 96 -4.73 1.39 -11.13
N PRO A 97 -4.56 1.95 -9.91
CA PRO A 97 -5.70 2.48 -9.18
C PRO A 97 -6.50 3.47 -10.03
N GLN A 98 -7.81 3.29 -10.06
CA GLN A 98 -8.70 4.21 -10.75
C GLN A 98 -8.93 5.43 -9.89
N MET A 99 -8.73 6.59 -10.49
CA MET A 99 -8.90 7.88 -9.84
C MET A 99 -10.07 8.63 -10.50
N ASP A 100 -10.26 9.87 -10.11
CA ASP A 100 -11.36 10.65 -10.65
C ASP A 100 -11.00 11.34 -11.97
N LYS A 101 -11.91 12.19 -12.43
CA LYS A 101 -11.87 12.86 -13.73
C LYS A 101 -10.58 13.66 -13.99
N ASN A 102 -10.02 14.28 -12.95
CA ASN A 102 -8.87 15.18 -13.09
C ASN A 102 -7.54 14.53 -12.70
N ARG A 103 -7.55 13.28 -12.27
CA ARG A 103 -6.36 12.57 -11.79
C ARG A 103 -6.21 11.22 -12.49
N THR A 104 -5.00 10.92 -12.88
CA THR A 104 -4.67 9.66 -13.55
C THR A 104 -3.45 9.04 -12.91
N ALA A 105 -3.57 7.79 -12.48
CA ALA A 105 -2.43 7.05 -11.95
C ALA A 105 -1.41 6.79 -13.05
N ASN A 106 -0.14 7.12 -12.79
CA ASN A 106 0.95 6.91 -13.73
C ASN A 106 1.69 5.62 -13.45
N LYS A 107 2.02 5.38 -12.19
CA LYS A 107 2.71 4.16 -11.78
C LYS A 107 2.54 3.91 -10.29
N ILE A 108 2.70 2.66 -9.91
CA ILE A 108 2.74 2.23 -8.52
C ILE A 108 3.95 1.33 -8.32
N ILE A 109 4.71 1.57 -7.27
CA ILE A 109 5.97 0.87 -7.00
C ILE A 109 6.01 0.43 -5.54
N VAL A 110 6.54 -0.78 -5.33
CA VAL A 110 6.93 -1.24 -4.00
C VAL A 110 8.32 -0.66 -3.72
N THR A 111 8.44 0.12 -2.65
CA THR A 111 9.67 0.87 -2.34
C THR A 111 10.54 0.20 -1.28
N SER A 112 10.00 -0.77 -0.54
CA SER A 112 10.79 -1.55 0.41
C SER A 112 10.30 -2.99 0.46
N THR A 113 11.15 -3.90 0.91
CA THR A 113 10.72 -5.26 1.24
C THR A 113 9.93 -5.24 2.54
N ALA A 114 9.07 -6.25 2.72
CA ALA A 114 8.32 -6.40 3.95
C ALA A 114 9.25 -6.78 5.11
N TYR A 115 8.94 -6.27 6.29
CA TYR A 115 9.71 -6.55 7.49
C TYR A 115 8.82 -6.44 8.73
N PRO A 116 9.17 -7.16 9.82
CA PRO A 116 8.48 -6.97 11.09
C PRO A 116 8.89 -5.62 11.69
N PHE A 117 7.97 -4.66 11.66
CA PHE A 117 8.21 -3.29 12.12
C PHE A 117 8.26 -3.22 13.65
N THR A 118 7.35 -3.89 14.32
CA THR A 118 7.32 -4.02 15.78
C THR A 118 6.90 -5.43 16.15
N VAL A 119 7.44 -5.91 17.27
CA VAL A 119 7.08 -7.20 17.85
C VAL A 119 6.60 -6.93 19.27
N SER A 120 5.40 -7.40 19.60
CA SER A 120 4.83 -7.23 20.93
C SER A 120 5.12 -8.45 21.81
N GLU A 121 5.01 -8.25 23.15
CA GLU A 121 5.26 -9.32 24.12
C GLU A 121 4.29 -10.48 24.02
N ASP A 122 3.10 -10.26 23.45
CA ASP A 122 2.07 -11.30 23.29
C ASP A 122 2.29 -12.18 22.03
N GLY A 123 3.45 -12.09 21.40
CA GLY A 123 3.79 -12.95 20.26
C GLY A 123 3.19 -12.51 18.95
N LYS A 124 2.87 -11.22 18.81
CA LYS A 124 2.37 -10.66 17.56
C LYS A 124 3.38 -9.69 16.98
N ALA A 125 3.43 -9.61 15.67
CA ALA A 125 4.27 -8.64 14.96
C ALA A 125 3.42 -7.83 13.99
N ARG A 126 3.79 -6.57 13.84
CA ARG A 126 3.26 -5.70 12.79
C ARG A 126 4.25 -5.72 11.64
N TYR A 127 3.84 -6.33 10.53
CA TYR A 127 4.60 -6.31 9.28
C TYR A 127 4.19 -5.12 8.43
N GLN A 128 5.11 -4.62 7.64
CA GLN A 128 4.89 -3.42 6.84
C GLN A 128 5.60 -3.53 5.51
N LEU A 129 4.88 -3.20 4.43
CA LEU A 129 5.40 -3.12 3.07
C LEU A 129 5.14 -1.71 2.55
N GLN A 130 6.19 -1.00 2.15
CA GLN A 130 6.04 0.39 1.71
C GLN A 130 5.87 0.47 0.20
N MET A 131 5.02 1.39 -0.23
CA MET A 131 4.68 1.62 -1.63
C MET A 131 4.57 3.10 -1.93
N ARG A 132 4.63 3.42 -3.23
CA ARG A 132 4.45 4.78 -3.71
C ARG A 132 3.58 4.76 -4.96
N LEU A 133 2.54 5.59 -4.97
CA LEU A 133 1.72 5.89 -6.14
C LEU A 133 2.14 7.24 -6.70
N GLU A 134 2.43 7.31 -7.99
CA GLU A 134 2.61 8.57 -8.69
C GLU A 134 1.43 8.79 -9.63
N TYR A 135 0.87 9.98 -9.60
CA TYR A 135 -0.31 10.30 -10.39
C TYR A 135 -0.25 11.72 -10.93
N PHE A 136 -0.88 11.89 -12.08
CA PHE A 136 -1.02 13.19 -12.76
C PHE A 136 -2.30 13.86 -12.27
N THR A 137 -2.20 15.14 -11.96
CA THR A 137 -3.36 15.97 -11.62
C THR A 137 -3.50 17.07 -12.68
N LYS A 138 -4.57 16.99 -13.45
CA LYS A 138 -4.88 18.00 -14.44
C LYS A 138 -5.36 19.27 -13.74
N ARG A 139 -4.88 20.41 -14.20
CA ARG A 139 -5.37 21.69 -13.68
C ARG A 139 -6.88 21.78 -13.91
N SER A 140 -7.60 22.05 -12.82
CA SER A 140 -9.01 22.38 -12.89
C SER A 140 -9.15 23.87 -13.23
N VAL A 141 -9.87 24.17 -14.30
CA VAL A 141 -10.11 25.56 -14.72
C VAL A 141 -11.42 26.04 -14.15
#